data_b3f7ef83c2931b31026af664a89b258f
#
_entry.id   b3f7ef83c2931b31026af664a89b258f
#
_cell.length_a   1.000
_cell.length_b   1.000
_cell.length_c   1.000
_cell.angle_alpha   90.00
_cell.angle_beta   90.00
_cell.angle_gamma   90.00
#
_symmetry.space_group_name_H-M   'P 1'
#
loop_
_entity.id
_entity.type
_entity.pdbx_description
1 polymer ?
#
loop_
_entity_poly.entity_id
_entity_poly.type
_entity_poly.pdbx_seq_one_letter_code
_entity_poly.pdbx_strand_id
1 'polypeptide(L)'
;KDKENVKTLDDVDLTVNTGEILGIAGISGSGQKELLEAIAGLQNVESGSIRLLDDNGGEMELSGMDSISINEAGISLAFVPEDRIGMGLVGDMDMTDNMMIRSYRNGKGPFLDRKGPRALAEKIKDQLEVMTPSISAPVRQMSGGNVQKVLVGREIAQNPKVLLVAFPTRGVDINTSHVIYQLLNEQKKKGVAVVCVIEDLDVVLELCDRIAVLCGGKISGVVDGRTA
;
A
#
# COMPACT_ATOMS: atom_id res chain seq x y z
N LYS A 1 -10.76 16.55 -3.10
CA LYS A 1 -11.08 16.72 -4.54
C LYS A 1 -10.01 16.06 -5.37
N ASP A 2 -10.40 15.53 -6.53
CA ASP A 2 -9.47 14.97 -7.49
C ASP A 2 -8.72 16.07 -8.31
N LYS A 3 -7.92 15.64 -9.29
CA LYS A 3 -7.16 16.55 -10.17
C LYS A 3 -8.05 17.42 -11.08
N GLU A 4 -9.32 17.04 -11.23
CA GLU A 4 -10.34 17.77 -12.01
C GLU A 4 -11.19 18.68 -11.11
N ASN A 5 -10.81 18.86 -9.84
CA ASN A 5 -11.49 19.67 -8.84
C ASN A 5 -12.90 19.14 -8.45
N VAL A 6 -13.18 17.87 -8.73
CA VAL A 6 -14.42 17.20 -8.34
C VAL A 6 -14.29 16.68 -6.90
N LYS A 7 -15.33 16.88 -6.08
CA LYS A 7 -15.36 16.36 -4.69
C LYS A 7 -15.55 14.83 -4.73
N THR A 8 -14.52 14.09 -4.36
CA THR A 8 -14.50 12.62 -4.39
C THR A 8 -14.73 12.01 -3.02
N LEU A 9 -14.38 12.73 -1.96
CA LEU A 9 -14.62 12.33 -0.56
C LEU A 9 -15.38 13.44 0.15
N ASP A 10 -16.36 13.06 0.97
CA ASP A 10 -17.24 13.99 1.67
C ASP A 10 -17.51 13.49 3.10
N ASP A 11 -16.87 14.14 4.08
CA ASP A 11 -17.06 13.87 5.51
C ASP A 11 -16.77 12.38 5.86
N VAL A 12 -15.56 11.94 5.55
CA VAL A 12 -15.07 10.59 5.86
C VAL A 12 -14.51 10.57 7.28
N ASP A 13 -15.14 9.80 8.17
CA ASP A 13 -14.63 9.50 9.50
C ASP A 13 -14.28 8.01 9.59
N LEU A 14 -13.00 7.71 9.82
CA LEU A 14 -12.47 6.35 9.78
C LEU A 14 -11.26 6.21 10.69
N THR A 15 -11.21 5.12 11.42
CA THR A 15 -10.08 4.75 12.28
C THR A 15 -9.58 3.37 11.90
N VAL A 16 -8.26 3.19 11.82
CA VAL A 16 -7.60 1.88 11.68
C VAL A 16 -6.66 1.66 12.85
N ASN A 17 -6.63 0.44 13.37
CA ASN A 17 -5.83 0.08 14.53
C ASN A 17 -4.56 -0.70 14.11
N THR A 18 -3.54 -0.66 14.95
CA THR A 18 -2.36 -1.53 14.79
C THR A 18 -2.78 -3.01 14.87
N GLY A 19 -2.21 -3.85 14.01
CA GLY A 19 -2.56 -5.27 13.94
C GLY A 19 -3.96 -5.56 13.41
N GLU A 20 -4.53 -4.65 12.61
CA GLU A 20 -5.84 -4.76 11.97
C GLU A 20 -5.70 -4.72 10.45
N ILE A 21 -6.52 -5.49 9.75
CA ILE A 21 -6.81 -5.28 8.33
C ILE A 21 -8.19 -4.65 8.23
N LEU A 22 -8.23 -3.37 7.83
CA LEU A 22 -9.45 -2.64 7.52
C LEU A 22 -9.70 -2.73 6.01
N GLY A 23 -10.76 -3.40 5.62
CA GLY A 23 -11.24 -3.46 4.24
C GLY A 23 -12.06 -2.21 3.89
N ILE A 24 -11.82 -1.65 2.71
CA ILE A 24 -12.67 -0.59 2.15
C ILE A 24 -13.46 -1.20 1.00
N ALA A 25 -14.72 -1.47 1.23
CA ALA A 25 -15.65 -1.97 0.24
C ALA A 25 -16.45 -0.82 -0.40
N GLY A 26 -16.88 -1.00 -1.64
CA GLY A 26 -17.74 -0.02 -2.34
C GLY A 26 -17.72 -0.25 -3.84
N ILE A 27 -18.68 0.33 -4.54
CA ILE A 27 -18.70 0.30 -6.01
C ILE A 27 -17.57 1.16 -6.58
N SER A 28 -17.09 0.77 -7.76
CA SER A 28 -16.02 1.50 -8.45
C SER A 28 -16.36 2.99 -8.58
N GLY A 29 -15.38 3.86 -8.31
CA GLY A 29 -15.57 5.32 -8.36
C GLY A 29 -16.19 5.94 -7.10
N SER A 30 -16.36 5.18 -6.01
CA SER A 30 -16.87 5.73 -4.74
C SER A 30 -15.82 6.51 -3.93
N GLY A 31 -14.57 6.62 -4.37
CA GLY A 31 -13.52 7.37 -3.68
C GLY A 31 -12.49 6.52 -2.95
N GLN A 32 -12.49 5.20 -3.15
CA GLN A 32 -11.57 4.29 -2.46
C GLN A 32 -10.10 4.61 -2.74
N LYS A 33 -9.77 4.86 -4.01
CA LYS A 33 -8.42 5.21 -4.45
C LYS A 33 -7.98 6.55 -3.84
N GLU A 34 -8.85 7.55 -3.95
CA GLU A 34 -8.62 8.90 -3.44
C GLU A 34 -8.43 8.91 -1.92
N LEU A 35 -9.13 8.03 -1.20
CA LEU A 35 -8.94 7.85 0.24
C LEU A 35 -7.52 7.36 0.56
N LEU A 36 -7.05 6.30 -0.11
CA LEU A 36 -5.71 5.80 0.12
C LEU A 36 -4.63 6.80 -0.30
N GLU A 37 -4.81 7.49 -1.44
CA GLU A 37 -3.89 8.52 -1.92
C GLU A 37 -3.85 9.74 -0.98
N ALA A 38 -4.98 10.13 -0.37
CA ALA A 38 -5.01 11.20 0.62
C ALA A 38 -4.23 10.82 1.88
N ILE A 39 -4.41 9.60 2.40
CA ILE A 39 -3.66 9.09 3.55
C ILE A 39 -2.15 9.01 3.23
N ALA A 40 -1.79 8.65 2.00
CA ALA A 40 -0.40 8.56 1.55
C ALA A 40 0.27 9.92 1.28
N GLY A 41 -0.45 11.04 1.40
CA GLY A 41 0.06 12.37 1.07
C GLY A 41 0.26 12.61 -0.43
N LEU A 42 -0.47 11.87 -1.28
CA LEU A 42 -0.44 11.98 -2.74
C LEU A 42 -1.58 12.86 -3.29
N GLN A 43 -2.58 13.15 -2.46
CA GLN A 43 -3.71 14.03 -2.76
C GLN A 43 -3.86 15.06 -1.63
N ASN A 44 -4.18 16.30 -1.98
CA ASN A 44 -4.45 17.34 -0.99
C ASN A 44 -5.80 17.14 -0.32
N VAL A 45 -5.82 17.25 1.00
CA VAL A 45 -7.04 17.28 1.81
C VAL A 45 -7.48 18.74 1.96
N GLU A 46 -8.70 19.08 1.49
CA GLU A 46 -9.21 20.45 1.56
C GLU A 46 -9.70 20.85 2.95
N SER A 47 -10.23 19.88 3.69
CA SER A 47 -10.74 20.07 5.06
C SER A 47 -10.73 18.75 5.82
N GLY A 48 -10.73 18.82 7.14
CA GLY A 48 -10.59 17.65 8.01
C GLY A 48 -9.15 17.40 8.45
N SER A 49 -8.91 16.27 9.07
CA SER A 49 -7.60 15.90 9.58
C SER A 49 -7.31 14.42 9.34
N ILE A 50 -6.04 14.10 9.09
CA ILE A 50 -5.51 12.73 9.08
C ILE A 50 -4.46 12.67 10.18
N ARG A 51 -4.67 11.82 11.19
CA ARG A 51 -3.78 11.75 12.35
C ARG A 51 -3.22 10.34 12.53
N LEU A 52 -1.94 10.29 12.83
CA LEU A 52 -1.29 9.09 13.37
C LEU A 52 -1.22 9.24 14.89
N LEU A 53 -1.76 8.24 15.59
CA LEU A 53 -1.64 8.13 17.05
C LEU A 53 -0.51 7.16 17.37
N ASP A 54 0.39 7.53 18.28
CA ASP A 54 1.42 6.63 18.77
C ASP A 54 0.97 5.89 20.05
N ASP A 55 1.71 4.84 20.43
CA ASP A 55 1.41 4.02 21.60
C ASP A 55 1.51 4.79 22.94
N ASN A 56 2.10 5.99 22.94
CA ASN A 56 2.26 6.84 24.11
C ASN A 56 1.20 7.95 24.19
N GLY A 57 0.22 7.95 23.28
CA GLY A 57 -0.82 8.98 23.19
C GLY A 57 -0.37 10.25 22.48
N GLY A 58 0.80 10.25 21.82
CA GLY A 58 1.21 11.34 20.93
C GLY A 58 0.39 11.31 19.66
N GLU A 59 -0.01 12.49 19.18
CA GLU A 59 -0.70 12.68 17.92
C GLU A 59 0.19 13.40 16.91
N MET A 60 0.22 12.92 15.68
CA MET A 60 0.89 13.58 14.57
C MET A 60 -0.11 13.84 13.46
N GLU A 61 -0.29 15.12 13.10
CA GLU A 61 -1.15 15.53 12.00
C GLU A 61 -0.43 15.31 10.67
N LEU A 62 -1.07 14.58 9.75
CA LEU A 62 -0.53 14.27 8.43
C LEU A 62 -1.18 15.09 7.32
N SER A 63 -2.31 15.77 7.59
CA SER A 63 -3.00 16.60 6.60
C SER A 63 -2.08 17.70 6.08
N GLY A 64 -1.97 17.79 4.76
CA GLY A 64 -1.06 18.76 4.12
C GLY A 64 0.41 18.34 4.04
N MET A 65 0.79 17.19 4.61
CA MET A 65 2.10 16.60 4.39
C MET A 65 2.11 15.80 3.08
N ASP A 66 3.15 15.97 2.28
CA ASP A 66 3.41 15.09 1.16
C ASP A 66 4.09 13.78 1.61
N SER A 67 4.17 12.80 0.73
CA SER A 67 4.74 11.49 1.04
C SER A 67 6.21 11.56 1.48
N ILE A 68 6.95 12.58 1.06
CA ILE A 68 8.34 12.79 1.45
C ILE A 68 8.39 13.32 2.89
N SER A 69 7.59 14.33 3.21
CA SER A 69 7.47 14.90 4.55
C SER A 69 7.00 13.89 5.58
N ILE A 70 6.04 13.00 5.21
CA ILE A 70 5.59 11.89 6.05
C ILE A 70 6.75 10.95 6.38
N ASN A 71 7.57 10.60 5.40
CA ASN A 71 8.73 9.75 5.61
C ASN A 71 9.84 10.43 6.43
N GLU A 72 10.13 11.72 6.18
CA GLU A 72 11.09 12.52 6.93
C GLU A 72 10.69 12.72 8.41
N ALA A 73 9.39 12.73 8.68
CA ALA A 73 8.85 12.72 10.04
C ALA A 73 9.02 11.37 10.76
N GLY A 74 9.64 10.39 10.11
CA GLY A 74 9.91 9.05 10.68
C GLY A 74 8.69 8.12 10.65
N ILE A 75 7.66 8.45 9.86
CA ILE A 75 6.49 7.61 9.68
C ILE A 75 6.76 6.63 8.55
N SER A 76 6.90 5.36 8.90
CA SER A 76 7.02 4.29 7.90
C SER A 76 5.63 3.95 7.34
N LEU A 77 5.25 4.62 6.26
CA LEU A 77 4.03 4.38 5.50
C LEU A 77 4.39 3.76 4.15
N ALA A 78 3.81 2.61 3.85
CA ALA A 78 3.96 1.92 2.58
C ALA A 78 2.66 1.98 1.78
N PHE A 79 2.78 2.14 0.47
CA PHE A 79 1.64 2.22 -0.44
C PHE A 79 1.81 1.30 -1.64
N VAL A 80 0.88 0.38 -1.80
CA VAL A 80 0.75 -0.49 -2.97
C VAL A 80 -0.39 0.05 -3.83
N PRO A 81 -0.10 0.83 -4.88
CA PRO A 81 -1.13 1.40 -5.75
C PRO A 81 -1.73 0.35 -6.69
N GLU A 82 -2.90 0.67 -7.25
CA GLU A 82 -3.55 -0.12 -8.30
C GLU A 82 -2.69 -0.17 -9.57
N ASP A 83 -2.17 0.98 -10.00
CA ASP A 83 -1.24 1.06 -11.13
C ASP A 83 0.17 0.63 -10.72
N ARG A 84 0.46 -0.64 -10.99
CA ARG A 84 1.69 -1.31 -10.58
C ARG A 84 2.93 -0.72 -11.22
N ILE A 85 2.85 -0.33 -12.49
CA ILE A 85 4.00 0.11 -13.30
C ILE A 85 4.02 1.63 -13.47
N GLY A 86 2.88 2.31 -13.46
CA GLY A 86 2.82 3.78 -13.55
C GLY A 86 3.11 4.48 -12.23
N MET A 87 2.64 3.92 -11.10
CA MET A 87 2.81 4.50 -9.77
C MET A 87 3.67 3.64 -8.84
N GLY A 88 3.59 2.33 -8.97
CA GLY A 88 4.26 1.40 -8.06
C GLY A 88 5.73 1.18 -8.39
N LEU A 89 6.01 0.62 -9.53
CA LEU A 89 7.34 0.29 -10.04
C LEU A 89 7.63 1.08 -11.33
N VAL A 90 8.90 1.26 -11.62
CA VAL A 90 9.35 1.81 -12.92
C VAL A 90 9.60 0.64 -13.86
N GLY A 91 8.75 0.49 -14.89
CA GLY A 91 8.72 -0.67 -15.77
C GLY A 91 10.03 -0.97 -16.50
N ASP A 92 10.76 0.07 -16.92
CA ASP A 92 12.03 -0.04 -17.63
C ASP A 92 13.23 -0.35 -16.72
N MET A 93 13.08 -0.19 -15.41
CA MET A 93 14.11 -0.54 -14.42
C MET A 93 14.04 -2.02 -14.06
N ASP A 94 15.18 -2.57 -13.68
CA ASP A 94 15.29 -3.90 -13.10
C ASP A 94 14.77 -3.96 -11.64
N MET A 95 14.76 -5.17 -11.05
CA MET A 95 14.33 -5.33 -9.65
C MET A 95 15.24 -4.56 -8.68
N THR A 96 16.54 -4.56 -8.90
CA THR A 96 17.52 -3.88 -8.04
C THR A 96 17.28 -2.38 -8.01
N ASP A 97 17.09 -1.77 -9.18
CA ASP A 97 16.85 -0.33 -9.29
C ASP A 97 15.50 0.05 -8.69
N ASN A 98 14.46 -0.78 -8.88
CA ASN A 98 13.17 -0.59 -8.22
C ASN A 98 13.25 -0.69 -6.68
N MET A 99 14.09 -1.57 -6.12
CA MET A 99 14.36 -1.59 -4.67
C MET A 99 15.10 -0.33 -4.23
N MET A 100 16.05 0.15 -5.05
CA MET A 100 16.85 1.33 -4.74
C MET A 100 16.03 2.62 -4.66
N ILE A 101 14.91 2.75 -5.37
CA ILE A 101 14.00 3.92 -5.29
C ILE A 101 13.60 4.22 -3.84
N ARG A 102 13.46 3.22 -2.97
CA ARG A 102 13.09 3.38 -1.56
C ARG A 102 14.28 3.68 -0.65
N SER A 103 15.52 3.46 -1.09
CA SER A 103 16.71 3.50 -0.24
C SER A 103 17.83 4.44 -0.74
N TYR A 104 17.68 5.09 -1.90
CA TYR A 104 18.75 5.88 -2.52
C TYR A 104 19.23 7.06 -1.64
N ARG A 105 18.37 7.58 -0.75
CA ARG A 105 18.71 8.67 0.19
C ARG A 105 19.47 8.20 1.43
N ASN A 106 19.52 6.89 1.69
CA ASN A 106 20.17 6.33 2.89
C ASN A 106 21.69 6.25 2.76
N GLY A 107 22.26 6.49 1.57
CA GLY A 107 23.69 6.47 1.29
C GLY A 107 24.41 7.73 1.84
N LYS A 108 25.61 7.54 2.40
CA LYS A 108 26.44 8.61 2.95
C LYS A 108 27.46 9.21 1.96
N GLY A 109 27.43 8.86 0.69
CA GLY A 109 28.44 9.24 -0.30
C GLY A 109 27.85 9.74 -1.61
N PRO A 110 28.70 10.22 -2.55
CA PRO A 110 28.27 10.68 -3.86
C PRO A 110 27.85 9.55 -4.80
N PHE A 111 28.07 8.30 -4.41
CA PHE A 111 27.73 7.11 -5.20
C PHE A 111 26.57 6.35 -4.58
N LEU A 112 25.69 5.82 -5.45
CA LEU A 112 24.60 4.96 -5.04
C LEU A 112 25.11 3.56 -4.63
N ASP A 113 24.77 3.12 -3.42
CA ASP A 113 25.06 1.74 -2.99
C ASP A 113 23.95 0.80 -3.49
N ARG A 114 24.32 -0.07 -4.43
CA ARG A 114 23.41 -1.07 -5.01
C ARG A 114 23.44 -2.42 -4.29
N LYS A 115 24.33 -2.63 -3.31
CA LYS A 115 24.50 -3.95 -2.65
C LYS A 115 23.26 -4.32 -1.84
N GLY A 116 22.76 -3.40 -1.00
CA GLY A 116 21.55 -3.61 -0.23
C GLY A 116 20.30 -3.84 -1.11
N PRO A 117 19.99 -2.95 -2.06
CA PRO A 117 18.91 -3.14 -3.01
C PRO A 117 18.97 -4.44 -3.80
N ARG A 118 20.17 -4.86 -4.24
CA ARG A 118 20.36 -6.14 -4.93
C ARG A 118 20.06 -7.34 -4.05
N ALA A 119 20.60 -7.34 -2.83
CA ALA A 119 20.31 -8.41 -1.87
C ALA A 119 18.81 -8.51 -1.55
N LEU A 120 18.13 -7.36 -1.45
CA LEU A 120 16.69 -7.32 -1.27
C LEU A 120 15.94 -7.87 -2.48
N ALA A 121 16.36 -7.53 -3.70
CA ALA A 121 15.76 -8.05 -4.94
C ALA A 121 15.90 -9.58 -5.02
N GLU A 122 17.09 -10.12 -4.73
CA GLU A 122 17.34 -11.56 -4.66
C GLU A 122 16.45 -12.23 -3.60
N LYS A 123 16.39 -11.66 -2.39
CA LYS A 123 15.55 -12.16 -1.32
C LYS A 123 14.06 -12.20 -1.70
N ILE A 124 13.53 -11.13 -2.29
CA ILE A 124 12.13 -11.07 -2.75
C ILE A 124 11.87 -12.09 -3.84
N LYS A 125 12.80 -12.21 -4.82
CA LYS A 125 12.71 -13.20 -5.88
C LYS A 125 12.57 -14.61 -5.31
N ASP A 126 13.41 -14.98 -4.36
CA ASP A 126 13.46 -16.33 -3.80
C ASP A 126 12.27 -16.57 -2.84
N GLN A 127 11.96 -15.63 -1.93
CA GLN A 127 10.89 -15.80 -0.94
C GLN A 127 9.48 -15.79 -1.52
N LEU A 128 9.25 -14.99 -2.57
CA LEU A 128 7.94 -14.88 -3.22
C LEU A 128 7.87 -15.66 -4.54
N GLU A 129 8.90 -16.47 -4.83
CA GLU A 129 8.96 -17.28 -6.06
C GLU A 129 8.66 -16.44 -7.30
N VAL A 130 9.36 -15.29 -7.45
CA VAL A 130 9.17 -14.40 -8.60
C VAL A 130 9.79 -15.02 -9.84
N MET A 131 8.96 -15.31 -10.83
CA MET A 131 9.39 -15.86 -12.11
C MET A 131 9.92 -14.73 -13.00
N THR A 132 11.25 -14.71 -13.14
CA THR A 132 11.97 -13.76 -14.00
C THR A 132 13.23 -14.41 -14.53
N PRO A 133 13.68 -14.10 -15.77
CA PRO A 133 14.94 -14.60 -16.29
C PRO A 133 16.15 -14.17 -15.45
N SER A 134 16.09 -12.95 -14.90
CA SER A 134 17.13 -12.36 -14.07
C SER A 134 16.55 -11.20 -13.26
N ILE A 135 17.10 -10.92 -12.06
CA ILE A 135 16.80 -9.70 -11.31
C ILE A 135 17.22 -8.42 -12.04
N SER A 136 18.09 -8.54 -13.06
CA SER A 136 18.54 -7.44 -13.93
C SER A 136 17.68 -7.27 -15.18
N ALA A 137 16.61 -8.07 -15.35
CA ALA A 137 15.64 -7.85 -16.43
C ALA A 137 14.65 -6.73 -16.05
N PRO A 138 14.24 -5.88 -17.00
CA PRO A 138 13.20 -4.87 -16.76
C PRO A 138 11.91 -5.50 -16.24
N VAL A 139 11.34 -4.92 -15.17
CA VAL A 139 10.16 -5.52 -14.51
C VAL A 139 8.91 -5.56 -15.41
N ARG A 140 8.82 -4.73 -16.43
CA ARG A 140 7.74 -4.78 -17.43
C ARG A 140 7.69 -6.08 -18.24
N GLN A 141 8.79 -6.87 -18.25
CA GLN A 141 8.85 -8.17 -18.93
C GLN A 141 8.25 -9.31 -18.11
N MET A 142 7.91 -9.05 -16.87
CA MET A 142 7.29 -10.02 -15.97
C MET A 142 5.78 -10.10 -16.19
N SER A 143 5.16 -11.22 -15.80
CA SER A 143 3.70 -11.31 -15.70
C SER A 143 3.17 -10.36 -14.62
N GLY A 144 1.88 -9.97 -14.74
CA GLY A 144 1.24 -9.09 -13.76
C GLY A 144 1.34 -9.59 -12.33
N GLY A 145 1.24 -10.90 -12.10
CA GLY A 145 1.40 -11.52 -10.79
C GLY A 145 2.82 -11.37 -10.24
N ASN A 146 3.85 -11.54 -11.08
CA ASN A 146 5.23 -11.35 -10.66
C ASN A 146 5.55 -9.88 -10.36
N VAL A 147 5.05 -8.95 -11.19
CA VAL A 147 5.15 -7.51 -10.91
C VAL A 147 4.52 -7.17 -9.56
N GLN A 148 3.36 -7.75 -9.26
CA GLN A 148 2.66 -7.54 -7.98
C GLN A 148 3.46 -8.07 -6.78
N LYS A 149 4.03 -9.28 -6.90
CA LYS A 149 4.91 -9.85 -5.86
C LYS A 149 6.12 -8.95 -5.58
N VAL A 150 6.76 -8.42 -6.63
CA VAL A 150 7.89 -7.49 -6.50
C VAL A 150 7.47 -6.20 -5.80
N LEU A 151 6.33 -5.62 -6.19
CA LEU A 151 5.81 -4.38 -5.60
C LEU A 151 5.48 -4.56 -4.13
N VAL A 152 4.66 -5.56 -3.79
CA VAL A 152 4.25 -5.84 -2.41
C VAL A 152 5.47 -6.19 -1.56
N GLY A 153 6.38 -7.03 -2.06
CA GLY A 153 7.62 -7.40 -1.37
C GLY A 153 8.51 -6.19 -1.05
N ARG A 154 8.64 -5.25 -1.98
CA ARG A 154 9.38 -3.99 -1.77
C ARG A 154 8.77 -3.14 -0.66
N GLU A 155 7.46 -2.95 -0.69
CA GLU A 155 6.75 -2.10 0.28
C GLU A 155 6.78 -2.71 1.68
N ILE A 156 6.57 -4.01 1.82
CA ILE A 156 6.65 -4.74 3.10
C ILE A 156 8.08 -4.71 3.68
N ALA A 157 9.10 -4.75 2.84
CA ALA A 157 10.50 -4.72 3.27
C ALA A 157 10.91 -3.40 3.95
N GLN A 158 10.10 -2.33 3.82
CA GLN A 158 10.28 -1.07 4.56
C GLN A 158 9.89 -1.18 6.04
N ASN A 159 9.36 -2.32 6.50
CA ASN A 159 8.80 -2.52 7.84
C ASN A 159 7.80 -1.40 8.22
N PRO A 160 6.73 -1.22 7.43
CA PRO A 160 5.82 -0.12 7.62
C PRO A 160 5.04 -0.24 8.94
N LYS A 161 4.67 0.90 9.53
CA LYS A 161 3.64 0.99 10.59
C LYS A 161 2.24 0.98 9.97
N VAL A 162 2.10 1.59 8.80
CA VAL A 162 0.86 1.65 8.03
C VAL A 162 1.12 1.13 6.62
N LEU A 163 0.31 0.19 6.17
CA LEU A 163 0.35 -0.38 4.82
C LEU A 163 -0.98 -0.12 4.11
N LEU A 164 -0.94 0.71 3.09
CA LEU A 164 -2.08 1.02 2.23
C LEU A 164 -2.00 0.17 0.97
N VAL A 165 -3.10 -0.49 0.61
CA VAL A 165 -3.11 -1.45 -0.49
C VAL A 165 -4.35 -1.26 -1.37
N ALA A 166 -4.15 -0.85 -2.60
CA ALA A 166 -5.22 -0.64 -3.57
C ALA A 166 -5.30 -1.82 -4.54
N PHE A 167 -6.41 -2.56 -4.52
CA PHE A 167 -6.73 -3.64 -5.46
C PHE A 167 -5.57 -4.64 -5.68
N PRO A 168 -5.03 -5.25 -4.62
CA PRO A 168 -3.77 -5.99 -4.68
C PRO A 168 -3.80 -7.21 -5.59
N THR A 169 -4.97 -7.76 -5.86
CA THR A 169 -5.15 -9.01 -6.62
C THR A 169 -5.86 -8.82 -7.95
N ARG A 170 -6.14 -7.57 -8.35
CA ARG A 170 -6.77 -7.30 -9.64
C ARG A 170 -5.89 -7.80 -10.80
N GLY A 171 -6.44 -8.70 -11.62
CA GLY A 171 -5.75 -9.21 -12.82
C GLY A 171 -4.50 -10.04 -12.53
N VAL A 172 -4.45 -10.75 -11.39
CA VAL A 172 -3.47 -11.79 -11.10
C VAL A 172 -4.15 -13.15 -10.96
N ASP A 173 -3.38 -14.23 -11.04
CA ASP A 173 -3.88 -15.58 -10.85
C ASP A 173 -4.18 -15.88 -9.38
N ILE A 174 -4.98 -16.95 -9.14
CA ILE A 174 -5.44 -17.36 -7.81
C ILE A 174 -4.27 -17.64 -6.86
N ASN A 175 -3.21 -18.31 -7.34
CA ASN A 175 -2.06 -18.64 -6.48
C ASN A 175 -1.33 -17.38 -6.02
N THR A 176 -1.13 -16.43 -6.93
CA THR A 176 -0.55 -15.11 -6.60
C THR A 176 -1.44 -14.36 -5.61
N SER A 177 -2.78 -14.41 -5.77
CA SER A 177 -3.72 -13.79 -4.84
C SER A 177 -3.56 -14.34 -3.42
N HIS A 178 -3.49 -15.65 -3.26
CA HIS A 178 -3.26 -16.29 -1.96
C HIS A 178 -1.94 -15.87 -1.31
N VAL A 179 -0.85 -15.81 -2.08
CA VAL A 179 0.44 -15.33 -1.57
C VAL A 179 0.32 -13.90 -1.04
N ILE A 180 -0.36 -13.02 -1.77
CA ILE A 180 -0.54 -11.62 -1.36
C ILE A 180 -1.38 -11.54 -0.08
N TYR A 181 -2.49 -12.27 0.03
CA TYR A 181 -3.31 -12.30 1.24
C TYR A 181 -2.55 -12.83 2.46
N GLN A 182 -1.72 -13.85 2.28
CA GLN A 182 -0.83 -14.33 3.34
C GLN A 182 0.14 -13.25 3.80
N LEU A 183 0.76 -12.51 2.86
CA LEU A 183 1.66 -11.40 3.19
C LEU A 183 0.95 -10.30 3.98
N LEU A 184 -0.28 -9.93 3.63
CA LEU A 184 -1.07 -8.95 4.37
C LEU A 184 -1.38 -9.43 5.79
N ASN A 185 -1.79 -10.70 5.95
CA ASN A 185 -2.00 -11.32 7.26
C ASN A 185 -0.72 -11.37 8.11
N GLU A 186 0.44 -11.62 7.50
CA GLU A 186 1.71 -11.55 8.21
C GLU A 186 2.05 -10.13 8.68
N GLN A 187 1.75 -9.10 7.89
CA GLN A 187 1.92 -7.71 8.33
C GLN A 187 1.01 -7.39 9.51
N LYS A 188 -0.26 -7.76 9.44
CA LYS A 188 -1.20 -7.65 10.57
C LYS A 188 -0.64 -8.29 11.84
N LYS A 189 -0.15 -9.55 11.76
CA LYS A 189 0.45 -10.28 12.92
C LYS A 189 1.67 -9.57 13.49
N LYS A 190 2.38 -8.76 12.69
CA LYS A 190 3.51 -7.93 13.14
C LYS A 190 3.07 -6.59 13.76
N GLY A 191 1.77 -6.33 13.85
CA GLY A 191 1.23 -5.09 14.40
C GLY A 191 1.08 -3.96 13.37
N VAL A 192 1.24 -4.24 12.08
CA VAL A 192 1.03 -3.23 11.03
C VAL A 192 -0.46 -2.91 10.91
N ALA A 193 -0.82 -1.63 10.82
CA ALA A 193 -2.15 -1.18 10.43
C ALA A 193 -2.29 -1.32 8.91
N VAL A 194 -3.18 -2.18 8.43
CA VAL A 194 -3.38 -2.41 6.99
C VAL A 194 -4.71 -1.85 6.55
N VAL A 195 -4.71 -0.95 5.55
CA VAL A 195 -5.93 -0.48 4.88
C VAL A 195 -5.94 -1.05 3.48
N CYS A 196 -6.94 -1.86 3.15
CA CYS A 196 -6.98 -2.59 1.89
C CYS A 196 -8.28 -2.36 1.13
N VAL A 197 -8.18 -1.94 -0.13
CA VAL A 197 -9.32 -1.89 -1.06
C VAL A 197 -9.34 -3.20 -1.85
N ILE A 198 -10.43 -3.96 -1.75
CA ILE A 198 -10.60 -5.26 -2.42
C ILE A 198 -11.97 -5.26 -3.11
N GLU A 199 -12.04 -5.82 -4.33
CA GLU A 199 -13.28 -5.87 -5.12
C GLU A 199 -14.16 -7.07 -4.75
N ASP A 200 -13.53 -8.19 -4.40
CA ASP A 200 -14.21 -9.44 -4.08
C ASP A 200 -14.71 -9.43 -2.64
N LEU A 201 -16.03 -9.45 -2.47
CA LEU A 201 -16.67 -9.39 -1.15
C LEU A 201 -16.38 -10.63 -0.31
N ASP A 202 -16.28 -11.81 -0.89
CA ASP A 202 -15.97 -13.04 -0.16
C ASP A 202 -14.56 -12.93 0.46
N VAL A 203 -13.63 -12.39 -0.31
CA VAL A 203 -12.26 -12.12 0.17
C VAL A 203 -12.23 -11.05 1.26
N VAL A 204 -13.01 -9.98 1.09
CA VAL A 204 -13.12 -8.91 2.11
C VAL A 204 -13.61 -9.49 3.44
N LEU A 205 -14.65 -10.34 3.41
CA LEU A 205 -15.22 -10.99 4.59
C LEU A 205 -14.24 -11.98 5.26
N GLU A 206 -13.43 -12.69 4.47
CA GLU A 206 -12.47 -13.65 4.99
C GLU A 206 -11.19 -12.98 5.55
N LEU A 207 -10.71 -11.93 4.87
CA LEU A 207 -9.40 -11.33 5.15
C LEU A 207 -9.44 -10.20 6.18
N CYS A 208 -10.52 -9.39 6.16
CA CYS A 208 -10.58 -8.14 6.91
C CYS A 208 -11.18 -8.33 8.30
N ASP A 209 -10.63 -7.64 9.30
CA ASP A 209 -11.19 -7.62 10.65
C ASP A 209 -12.42 -6.71 10.74
N ARG A 210 -12.33 -5.56 10.06
CA ARG A 210 -13.44 -4.61 9.91
C ARG A 210 -13.54 -4.19 8.45
N ILE A 211 -14.75 -3.84 8.05
CA ILE A 211 -15.06 -3.44 6.68
C ILE A 211 -15.80 -2.10 6.71
N ALA A 212 -15.21 -1.08 6.13
CA ALA A 212 -15.85 0.21 5.91
C ALA A 212 -16.47 0.24 4.50
N VAL A 213 -17.74 0.56 4.41
CA VAL A 213 -18.45 0.66 3.14
C VAL A 213 -18.42 2.11 2.66
N LEU A 214 -17.74 2.36 1.56
CA LEU A 214 -17.63 3.68 0.93
C LEU A 214 -18.59 3.77 -0.26
N CYS A 215 -19.48 4.77 -0.22
CA CYS A 215 -20.47 5.03 -1.27
C CYS A 215 -20.57 6.53 -1.54
N GLY A 216 -20.34 6.95 -2.79
CA GLY A 216 -20.43 8.36 -3.18
C GLY A 216 -19.54 9.29 -2.33
N GLY A 217 -18.35 8.84 -1.97
CA GLY A 217 -17.39 9.60 -1.18
C GLY A 217 -17.65 9.64 0.33
N LYS A 218 -18.62 8.89 0.84
CA LYS A 218 -18.99 8.84 2.27
C LYS A 218 -18.89 7.42 2.83
N ILE A 219 -18.54 7.30 4.11
CA ILE A 219 -18.65 6.04 4.83
C ILE A 219 -20.11 5.80 5.19
N SER A 220 -20.74 4.81 4.57
CA SER A 220 -22.12 4.41 4.84
C SER A 220 -22.26 3.59 6.12
N GLY A 221 -21.20 2.93 6.53
CA GLY A 221 -21.14 2.12 7.75
C GLY A 221 -19.84 1.37 7.87
N VAL A 222 -19.55 0.88 9.07
CA VAL A 222 -18.43 -0.01 9.37
C VAL A 222 -18.97 -1.25 10.04
N VAL A 223 -18.63 -2.42 9.54
CA VAL A 223 -19.05 -3.72 10.07
C VAL A 223 -17.85 -4.54 10.53
N ASP A 224 -18.06 -5.41 11.50
CA ASP A 224 -17.07 -6.40 11.91
C ASP A 224 -17.05 -7.54 10.87
N GLY A 225 -15.89 -7.79 10.24
CA GLY A 225 -15.75 -8.82 9.22
C GLY A 225 -16.02 -10.25 9.69
N ARG A 226 -16.01 -10.48 11.03
CA ARG A 226 -16.28 -11.80 11.62
C ARG A 226 -17.77 -12.07 11.83
N THR A 227 -18.61 -11.03 11.77
CA THR A 227 -20.05 -11.11 12.08
C THR A 227 -20.92 -10.62 10.91
N ALA A 228 -20.30 -10.19 9.83
CA ALA A 228 -20.96 -9.64 8.64
C ALA A 228 -21.54 -10.72 7.72
#